data_2c5975674a4b62a59ed1ba40e75d43c8
#
_entry.id   2c5975674a4b62a59ed1ba40e75d43c8
#
_cell.length_a   1.000
_cell.length_b   1.000
_cell.length_c   1.000
_cell.angle_alpha   90.00
_cell.angle_beta   90.00
_cell.angle_gamma   90.00
#
_symmetry.space_group_name_H-M   'P 1'
#
loop_
_entity.id
_entity.type
_entity.pdbx_description
1 polymer ?
#
loop_
_entity_poly.entity_id
_entity_poly.type
_entity_poly.pdbx_seq_one_letter_code
_entity_poly.pdbx_strand_id
1 'polypeptide(L)'
;MEILYASLLGFFLLLVIYLFYNHKSSENASLPPGKIGFPVIGETLEFLYAGWKGHSEKFISDRIAKYSSNVFKTSLFGSPFVVFCGVNGHRFLFSNENKLVRVWFPRSIHTIFLQSTETFSTEEAINGRKLIRNLIKPVGLQSHIGLMDTVAHCYFATYWENKDMVLVFPLAKHYTFLLACRLLMSIEDPNLAAILEKPLGFVLKGAFSVPIDLPGTPLNRAIKASSFIQKELLVIIRQRKIDLAKGMASPTQDILSHLLSTSDDNGNFMHETDIANKLFGLLVGSHDNIASVCTSVVKYLAELPEVYQGVFQEQLRIAKSKAPGELLNWEDIQKMKYSWNVACEVMRLESPSPGTFREALTDFTYNGFSIPKGCKKFDPSRFEGSGPPPYAYAPFGGGPRMCPGKEFARLKILVFMHHLVKRFRWEKLIPGEKTVYTPLANPEKGLPIRLFPHEAS
;
A
#
# COMPACT_ATOMS: atom_id res chain seq x y z
N MET A 1 -16.30 29.49 36.53
CA MET A 1 -15.73 28.52 35.54
C MET A 1 -16.79 28.06 34.57
N GLU A 2 -17.97 27.60 34.99
CA GLU A 2 -19.05 27.09 34.10
C GLU A 2 -19.53 28.16 33.09
N ILE A 3 -19.67 29.42 33.48
CA ILE A 3 -20.06 30.50 32.55
C ILE A 3 -18.99 30.74 31.46
N LEU A 4 -17.71 30.60 31.80
CA LEU A 4 -16.61 30.71 30.82
C LEU A 4 -16.63 29.54 29.81
N TYR A 5 -16.87 28.34 30.28
CA TYR A 5 -17.03 27.16 29.40
C TYR A 5 -18.27 27.27 28.50
N ALA A 6 -19.40 27.71 29.05
CA ALA A 6 -20.61 27.95 28.30
C ALA A 6 -20.46 29.04 27.23
N SER A 7 -19.75 30.13 27.55
CA SER A 7 -19.46 31.22 26.58
C SER A 7 -18.47 30.78 25.50
N LEU A 8 -17.43 30.01 25.83
CA LEU A 8 -16.51 29.43 24.86
C LEU A 8 -17.20 28.43 23.95
N LEU A 9 -18.06 27.57 24.49
CA LEU A 9 -18.86 26.65 23.71
C LEU A 9 -19.84 27.37 22.77
N GLY A 10 -20.51 28.42 23.27
CA GLY A 10 -21.38 29.29 22.48
C GLY A 10 -20.65 30.00 21.35
N PHE A 11 -19.47 30.54 21.63
CA PHE A 11 -18.62 31.19 20.62
C PHE A 11 -18.15 30.20 19.58
N PHE A 12 -17.72 29.01 19.99
CA PHE A 12 -17.33 27.93 19.07
C PHE A 12 -18.49 27.50 18.20
N LEU A 13 -19.69 27.37 18.75
CA LEU A 13 -20.90 27.02 17.99
C LEU A 13 -21.26 28.11 16.97
N LEU A 14 -21.21 29.39 17.37
CA LEU A 14 -21.44 30.54 16.48
C LEU A 14 -20.38 30.62 15.38
N LEU A 15 -19.10 30.36 15.70
CA LEU A 15 -18.02 30.31 14.72
C LEU A 15 -18.24 29.17 13.70
N VAL A 16 -18.67 28.01 14.16
CA VAL A 16 -19.00 26.87 13.30
C VAL A 16 -20.20 27.19 12.40
N ILE A 17 -21.25 27.81 12.95
CA ILE A 17 -22.43 28.26 12.17
C ILE A 17 -22.04 29.34 11.15
N TYR A 18 -21.22 30.32 11.53
CA TYR A 18 -20.71 31.37 10.64
C TYR A 18 -19.88 30.81 9.50
N LEU A 19 -18.96 29.90 9.80
CA LEU A 19 -18.13 29.21 8.78
C LEU A 19 -19.00 28.35 7.86
N PHE A 20 -20.05 27.72 8.40
CA PHE A 20 -21.00 26.93 7.63
C PHE A 20 -21.85 27.79 6.67
N TYR A 21 -22.27 28.99 7.13
CA TYR A 21 -23.06 29.92 6.32
C TYR A 21 -22.23 30.56 5.21
N ASN A 22 -21.01 30.98 5.49
CA ASN A 22 -20.12 31.55 4.49
C ASN A 22 -19.63 30.52 3.47
N HIS A 23 -19.58 29.24 3.83
CA HIS A 23 -19.21 28.17 2.88
C HIS A 23 -20.36 27.81 1.91
N LYS A 24 -21.59 28.18 2.25
CA LYS A 24 -22.78 27.91 1.43
C LYS A 24 -22.93 28.83 0.20
N SER A 25 -22.20 29.95 0.18
CA SER A 25 -22.39 31.02 -0.81
C SER A 25 -21.58 30.90 -2.11
N SER A 26 -20.80 29.83 -2.30
CA SER A 26 -20.02 29.61 -3.54
C SER A 26 -20.48 28.38 -4.31
N GLU A 27 -21.76 28.34 -4.67
CA GLU A 27 -22.24 27.42 -5.70
C GLU A 27 -22.02 28.02 -7.09
N ASN A 28 -20.79 28.00 -7.57
CA ASN A 28 -20.53 28.16 -8.98
C ASN A 28 -21.16 27.01 -9.75
N ALA A 29 -22.07 27.28 -10.66
CA ALA A 29 -22.83 26.30 -11.45
C ALA A 29 -21.93 25.35 -12.29
N SER A 30 -20.63 25.60 -12.36
CA SER A 30 -19.65 24.82 -13.10
C SER A 30 -18.91 23.76 -12.25
N LEU A 31 -19.09 23.74 -10.92
CA LEU A 31 -18.43 22.72 -10.08
C LEU A 31 -19.18 21.38 -10.10
N PRO A 32 -18.46 20.24 -9.94
CA PRO A 32 -19.10 18.94 -9.79
C PRO A 32 -20.13 18.89 -8.65
N PRO A 33 -21.23 18.13 -8.80
CA PRO A 33 -22.22 17.98 -7.75
C PRO A 33 -21.58 17.34 -6.50
N GLY A 34 -22.11 17.64 -5.32
CA GLY A 34 -21.62 17.06 -4.08
C GLY A 34 -21.73 17.98 -2.88
N LYS A 35 -21.41 17.46 -1.69
CA LYS A 35 -21.38 18.19 -0.43
C LYS A 35 -19.95 18.31 0.07
N ILE A 36 -19.67 19.39 0.82
CA ILE A 36 -18.37 19.59 1.47
C ILE A 36 -18.38 19.03 2.90
N GLY A 37 -19.57 18.74 3.47
CA GLY A 37 -19.69 18.21 4.83
C GLY A 37 -19.46 19.27 5.91
N PHE A 38 -19.02 18.84 7.10
CA PHE A 38 -18.77 19.72 8.24
C PHE A 38 -17.52 20.58 8.05
N PRO A 39 -17.49 21.81 8.61
CA PRO A 39 -16.29 22.64 8.61
C PRO A 39 -15.07 21.86 9.15
N VAL A 40 -13.90 22.04 8.55
CA VAL A 40 -12.60 21.42 8.90
C VAL A 40 -12.57 19.91 8.73
N ILE A 41 -13.58 19.15 9.16
CA ILE A 41 -13.59 17.68 9.12
C ILE A 41 -14.12 17.16 7.78
N GLY A 42 -15.03 17.90 7.15
CA GLY A 42 -15.70 17.47 5.92
C GLY A 42 -16.57 16.23 6.13
N GLU A 43 -16.50 15.30 5.21
CA GLU A 43 -17.15 13.99 5.26
C GLU A 43 -16.18 12.88 5.73
N THR A 44 -15.05 13.24 6.34
CA THR A 44 -13.99 12.29 6.77
C THR A 44 -14.52 11.23 7.72
N LEU A 45 -15.36 11.61 8.68
CA LEU A 45 -15.89 10.64 9.65
C LEU A 45 -16.79 9.60 8.97
N GLU A 46 -17.62 10.01 8.02
CA GLU A 46 -18.47 9.10 7.26
C GLU A 46 -17.63 8.16 6.40
N PHE A 47 -16.60 8.68 5.75
CA PHE A 47 -15.65 7.90 4.97
C PHE A 47 -14.91 6.84 5.82
N LEU A 48 -14.36 7.25 6.97
CA LEU A 48 -13.68 6.33 7.89
C LEU A 48 -14.65 5.30 8.50
N TYR A 49 -15.86 5.74 8.86
CA TYR A 49 -16.89 4.84 9.39
C TYR A 49 -17.30 3.77 8.38
N ALA A 50 -17.49 4.14 7.11
CA ALA A 50 -17.76 3.19 6.04
C ALA A 50 -16.62 2.15 5.90
N GLY A 51 -15.37 2.58 5.99
CA GLY A 51 -14.20 1.70 6.00
C GLY A 51 -14.20 0.74 7.19
N TRP A 52 -14.45 1.23 8.40
CA TRP A 52 -14.51 0.40 9.62
C TRP A 52 -15.66 -0.60 9.61
N LYS A 53 -16.76 -0.28 8.91
CA LYS A 53 -17.88 -1.20 8.72
C LYS A 53 -17.65 -2.23 7.62
N GLY A 54 -16.54 -2.16 6.89
CA GLY A 54 -16.22 -3.05 5.78
C GLY A 54 -16.93 -2.72 4.47
N HIS A 55 -17.46 -1.51 4.35
CA HIS A 55 -18.24 -1.03 3.20
C HIS A 55 -17.64 0.27 2.64
N SER A 56 -16.31 0.31 2.48
CA SER A 56 -15.62 1.51 1.98
C SER A 56 -16.12 1.96 0.60
N GLU A 57 -16.52 1.01 -0.24
CA GLU A 57 -17.12 1.25 -1.56
C GLU A 57 -18.45 1.98 -1.48
N LYS A 58 -19.20 1.77 -0.38
CA LYS A 58 -20.53 2.38 -0.19
C LYS A 58 -20.46 3.90 -0.14
N PHE A 59 -19.43 4.48 0.47
CA PHE A 59 -19.23 5.92 0.49
C PHE A 59 -19.22 6.52 -0.92
N ILE A 60 -18.69 5.82 -1.87
CA ILE A 60 -18.57 6.25 -3.27
C ILE A 60 -19.81 5.89 -4.08
N SER A 61 -20.29 4.64 -3.99
CA SER A 61 -21.44 4.17 -4.76
C SER A 61 -22.72 4.94 -4.41
N ASP A 62 -22.93 5.25 -3.13
CA ASP A 62 -24.06 6.06 -2.68
C ASP A 62 -24.03 7.48 -3.30
N ARG A 63 -22.83 8.06 -3.47
CA ARG A 63 -22.66 9.39 -4.09
C ARG A 63 -22.80 9.35 -5.60
N ILE A 64 -22.28 8.32 -6.25
CA ILE A 64 -22.50 8.09 -7.69
C ILE A 64 -24.01 7.97 -7.96
N ALA A 65 -24.70 7.14 -7.20
CA ALA A 65 -26.16 6.94 -7.33
C ALA A 65 -26.93 8.25 -7.05
N LYS A 66 -26.56 8.96 -5.98
CA LYS A 66 -27.24 10.20 -5.56
C LYS A 66 -27.10 11.34 -6.56
N TYR A 67 -25.90 11.49 -7.15
CA TYR A 67 -25.60 12.61 -8.06
C TYR A 67 -25.72 12.21 -9.53
N SER A 68 -25.99 10.93 -9.82
CA SER A 68 -26.01 10.36 -11.17
C SER A 68 -24.77 10.75 -11.99
N SER A 69 -23.61 10.80 -11.33
CA SER A 69 -22.35 11.29 -11.90
C SER A 69 -21.15 10.49 -11.40
N ASN A 70 -20.27 10.14 -12.33
CA ASN A 70 -18.97 9.55 -12.03
C ASN A 70 -17.93 10.60 -11.56
N VAL A 71 -18.34 11.86 -11.39
CA VAL A 71 -17.53 12.95 -10.86
C VAL A 71 -18.33 13.73 -9.84
N PHE A 72 -17.85 13.82 -8.61
CA PHE A 72 -18.52 14.56 -7.54
C PHE A 72 -17.51 15.23 -6.61
N LYS A 73 -17.94 16.30 -5.92
CA LYS A 73 -17.12 16.98 -4.90
C LYS A 73 -17.44 16.45 -3.49
N THR A 74 -16.41 16.43 -2.64
CA THR A 74 -16.47 16.13 -1.22
C THR A 74 -15.37 16.89 -0.47
N SER A 75 -15.29 16.74 0.84
CA SER A 75 -14.14 17.19 1.63
C SER A 75 -13.69 16.08 2.57
N LEU A 76 -12.42 15.71 2.50
CA LEU A 76 -11.81 14.67 3.31
C LEU A 76 -10.49 15.17 3.90
N PHE A 77 -10.18 14.76 5.13
CA PHE A 77 -8.93 15.11 5.81
C PHE A 77 -8.63 16.62 5.84
N GLY A 78 -9.69 17.43 6.01
CA GLY A 78 -9.58 18.89 6.04
C GLY A 78 -9.33 19.56 4.69
N SER A 79 -9.52 18.87 3.59
CA SER A 79 -9.26 19.39 2.25
C SER A 79 -10.43 19.09 1.29
N PRO A 80 -10.76 20.02 0.37
CA PRO A 80 -11.74 19.77 -0.67
C PRO A 80 -11.20 18.78 -1.70
N PHE A 81 -12.06 17.86 -2.14
CA PHE A 81 -11.75 16.86 -3.16
C PHE A 81 -12.81 16.84 -4.26
N VAL A 82 -12.37 16.55 -5.47
CA VAL A 82 -13.21 16.03 -6.53
C VAL A 82 -12.87 14.56 -6.75
N VAL A 83 -13.87 13.72 -6.62
CA VAL A 83 -13.73 12.27 -6.86
C VAL A 83 -14.06 11.99 -8.32
N PHE A 84 -13.17 11.30 -9.00
CA PHE A 84 -13.37 10.83 -10.37
C PHE A 84 -13.52 9.31 -10.32
N CYS A 85 -14.53 8.77 -10.94
CA CYS A 85 -14.83 7.35 -10.94
C CYS A 85 -14.83 6.80 -12.37
N GLY A 86 -14.60 5.47 -12.47
CA GLY A 86 -14.68 4.75 -13.72
C GLY A 86 -13.48 4.93 -14.66
N VAL A 87 -13.50 4.12 -15.73
CA VAL A 87 -12.40 4.01 -16.72
C VAL A 87 -11.98 5.36 -17.30
N ASN A 88 -12.95 6.22 -17.61
CA ASN A 88 -12.67 7.52 -18.21
C ASN A 88 -11.98 8.47 -17.23
N GLY A 89 -12.36 8.44 -15.95
CA GLY A 89 -11.71 9.19 -14.89
C GLY A 89 -10.24 8.75 -14.72
N HIS A 90 -9.99 7.44 -14.66
CA HIS A 90 -8.65 6.87 -14.59
C HIS A 90 -7.79 7.26 -15.79
N ARG A 91 -8.32 7.03 -17.01
CA ARG A 91 -7.62 7.38 -18.24
C ARG A 91 -7.22 8.86 -18.25
N PHE A 92 -8.17 9.74 -17.91
CA PHE A 92 -7.91 11.18 -17.89
C PHE A 92 -6.75 11.53 -16.94
N LEU A 93 -6.77 11.03 -15.73
CA LEU A 93 -5.79 11.42 -14.72
C LEU A 93 -4.41 10.82 -14.94
N PHE A 94 -4.34 9.54 -15.28
CA PHE A 94 -3.06 8.89 -15.54
C PHE A 94 -2.38 9.42 -16.81
N SER A 95 -3.16 9.90 -17.79
CA SER A 95 -2.63 10.51 -19.01
C SER A 95 -2.20 11.98 -18.82
N ASN A 96 -2.72 12.64 -17.77
CA ASN A 96 -2.43 14.04 -17.47
C ASN A 96 -1.53 14.24 -16.24
N GLU A 97 -0.89 13.16 -15.77
CA GLU A 97 0.10 13.22 -14.68
C GLU A 97 1.26 14.14 -15.06
N ASN A 98 1.61 15.07 -14.16
CA ASN A 98 2.60 16.12 -14.33
C ASN A 98 2.26 17.18 -15.42
N LYS A 99 1.02 17.15 -15.97
CA LYS A 99 0.49 18.16 -16.91
C LYS A 99 -0.61 18.99 -16.24
N LEU A 100 -1.75 18.35 -15.96
CA LEU A 100 -2.88 18.96 -15.28
C LEU A 100 -2.96 18.59 -13.80
N VAL A 101 -2.42 17.42 -13.43
CA VAL A 101 -2.45 16.90 -12.07
C VAL A 101 -1.09 16.37 -11.66
N ARG A 102 -0.83 16.35 -10.34
CA ARG A 102 0.34 15.70 -9.74
C ARG A 102 -0.06 14.86 -8.53
N VAL A 103 0.79 13.91 -8.15
CA VAL A 103 0.61 13.15 -6.90
C VAL A 103 0.52 14.10 -5.71
N TRP A 104 -0.44 13.83 -4.84
CA TRP A 104 -0.61 14.52 -3.58
C TRP A 104 -0.90 13.51 -2.45
N PHE A 105 -0.52 13.86 -1.25
CA PHE A 105 -0.80 13.08 -0.06
C PHE A 105 -1.34 13.96 1.07
N PRO A 106 -2.14 13.40 2.03
CA PRO A 106 -2.55 14.12 3.24
C PRO A 106 -1.37 14.65 4.05
N ARG A 107 -1.60 15.74 4.78
CA ARG A 107 -0.58 16.37 5.64
C ARG A 107 0.08 15.39 6.61
N SER A 108 -0.67 14.44 7.17
CA SER A 108 -0.14 13.40 8.05
C SER A 108 0.99 12.59 7.39
N ILE A 109 0.81 12.22 6.12
CA ILE A 109 1.85 11.50 5.35
C ILE A 109 3.07 12.40 5.14
N HIS A 110 2.87 13.66 4.76
CA HIS A 110 3.97 14.61 4.62
C HIS A 110 4.79 14.73 5.92
N THR A 111 4.13 14.88 7.06
CA THR A 111 4.79 15.03 8.35
C THR A 111 5.57 13.78 8.78
N ILE A 112 5.04 12.58 8.51
CA ILE A 112 5.67 11.31 8.88
C ILE A 112 6.90 11.04 8.02
N PHE A 113 6.83 11.29 6.71
CA PHE A 113 7.91 11.02 5.76
C PHE A 113 8.88 12.19 5.59
N LEU A 114 8.70 13.24 6.34
CA LEU A 114 9.44 14.49 6.63
C LEU A 114 10.25 15.13 5.50
N GLN A 115 11.05 14.46 4.75
CA GLN A 115 11.94 15.09 3.76
C GLN A 115 11.79 14.51 2.35
N SER A 116 11.12 13.37 2.23
CA SER A 116 10.96 12.72 0.93
C SER A 116 9.74 13.23 0.14
N THR A 117 8.85 14.00 0.77
CA THR A 117 7.56 14.38 0.17
C THR A 117 7.60 15.69 -0.60
N GLU A 118 8.44 16.63 -0.23
CA GLU A 118 8.70 17.81 -1.06
C GLU A 118 9.34 17.42 -2.40
N THR A 119 10.10 16.33 -2.40
CA THR A 119 10.75 15.75 -3.56
C THR A 119 9.84 14.93 -4.48
N PHE A 120 8.60 14.59 -4.13
CA PHE A 120 7.72 13.79 -5.01
C PHE A 120 7.34 14.46 -6.33
N SER A 121 7.49 15.76 -6.46
CA SER A 121 7.21 16.54 -7.67
C SER A 121 8.46 17.14 -8.33
N THR A 122 9.63 17.06 -7.70
CA THR A 122 10.89 17.59 -8.22
C THR A 122 11.58 16.62 -9.18
N GLU A 123 12.50 17.13 -9.98
CA GLU A 123 13.33 16.34 -10.90
C GLU A 123 14.13 15.26 -10.15
N GLU A 124 14.64 15.56 -8.96
CA GLU A 124 15.31 14.61 -8.08
C GLU A 124 14.42 13.42 -7.67
N ALA A 125 13.16 13.66 -7.40
CA ALA A 125 12.20 12.59 -7.10
C ALA A 125 11.88 11.73 -8.31
N ILE A 126 11.84 12.32 -9.50
CA ILE A 126 11.69 11.60 -10.76
C ILE A 126 12.91 10.71 -10.99
N ASN A 127 14.10 11.23 -10.80
CA ASN A 127 15.38 10.51 -10.93
C ASN A 127 15.51 9.42 -9.86
N GLY A 128 15.18 9.70 -8.62
CA GLY A 128 15.13 8.71 -7.55
C GLY A 128 14.17 7.55 -7.82
N ARG A 129 12.99 7.82 -8.39
CA ARG A 129 12.06 6.76 -8.85
C ARG A 129 12.61 5.97 -10.03
N LYS A 130 13.30 6.62 -10.97
CA LYS A 130 13.93 5.95 -12.11
C LYS A 130 14.99 4.97 -11.62
N LEU A 131 15.79 5.38 -10.64
CA LEU A 131 16.79 4.51 -10.02
C LEU A 131 16.12 3.29 -9.33
N ILE A 132 15.16 3.51 -8.45
CA ILE A 132 14.42 2.42 -7.79
C ILE A 132 13.77 1.51 -8.83
N ARG A 133 13.11 2.07 -9.86
CA ARG A 133 12.52 1.28 -10.94
C ARG A 133 13.54 0.41 -11.65
N ASN A 134 14.76 0.88 -11.84
CA ASN A 134 15.82 0.10 -12.46
C ASN A 134 16.25 -1.09 -11.59
N LEU A 135 16.31 -0.91 -10.26
CA LEU A 135 16.66 -1.95 -9.29
C LEU A 135 15.61 -3.07 -9.18
N ILE A 136 14.33 -2.69 -9.30
CA ILE A 136 13.21 -3.65 -9.19
C ILE A 136 12.60 -4.02 -10.54
N LYS A 137 13.37 -3.86 -11.63
CA LYS A 137 13.01 -4.43 -12.94
C LYS A 137 13.02 -5.95 -12.90
N PRO A 138 12.22 -6.62 -13.75
CA PRO A 138 12.19 -8.09 -13.82
C PRO A 138 13.58 -8.74 -13.89
N VAL A 139 14.48 -8.19 -14.69
CA VAL A 139 15.85 -8.72 -14.84
C VAL A 139 16.63 -8.68 -13.51
N GLY A 140 16.54 -7.57 -12.76
CA GLY A 140 17.20 -7.46 -11.44
C GLY A 140 16.55 -8.35 -10.38
N LEU A 141 15.24 -8.57 -10.49
CA LEU A 141 14.51 -9.40 -9.52
C LEU A 141 14.70 -10.91 -9.72
N GLN A 142 15.08 -11.35 -10.92
CA GLN A 142 15.27 -12.77 -11.21
C GLN A 142 16.30 -13.42 -10.28
N SER A 143 17.40 -12.74 -10.00
CA SER A 143 18.48 -13.22 -9.11
C SER A 143 18.03 -13.38 -7.65
N HIS A 144 16.92 -12.74 -7.25
CA HIS A 144 16.41 -12.77 -5.88
C HIS A 144 15.33 -13.83 -5.64
N ILE A 145 14.87 -14.55 -6.68
CA ILE A 145 13.78 -15.53 -6.55
C ILE A 145 14.20 -16.68 -5.64
N GLY A 146 15.40 -17.23 -5.83
CA GLY A 146 15.92 -18.29 -4.97
C GLY A 146 16.01 -17.84 -3.49
N LEU A 147 16.41 -16.59 -3.24
CA LEU A 147 16.41 -16.02 -1.89
C LEU A 147 14.98 -15.89 -1.34
N MET A 148 14.01 -15.43 -2.14
CA MET A 148 12.60 -15.36 -1.74
C MET A 148 12.06 -16.73 -1.37
N ASP A 149 12.40 -17.75 -2.16
CA ASP A 149 12.00 -19.14 -1.95
C ASP A 149 12.59 -19.71 -0.64
N THR A 150 13.89 -19.49 -0.42
CA THR A 150 14.58 -19.91 0.82
C THR A 150 13.96 -19.24 2.05
N VAL A 151 13.73 -17.93 2.01
CA VAL A 151 13.10 -17.21 3.13
C VAL A 151 11.69 -17.72 3.37
N ALA A 152 10.90 -17.94 2.32
CA ALA A 152 9.55 -18.49 2.45
C ALA A 152 9.57 -19.90 3.04
N HIS A 153 10.47 -20.77 2.55
CA HIS A 153 10.62 -22.12 3.08
C HIS A 153 10.87 -22.12 4.58
N CYS A 154 11.89 -21.40 5.05
CA CYS A 154 12.22 -21.28 6.48
C CYS A 154 11.06 -20.64 7.26
N TYR A 155 10.40 -19.63 6.69
CA TYR A 155 9.29 -18.93 7.34
C TYR A 155 8.10 -19.87 7.58
N PHE A 156 7.68 -20.63 6.56
CA PHE A 156 6.58 -21.57 6.70
C PHE A 156 6.92 -22.71 7.67
N ALA A 157 8.13 -23.23 7.62
CA ALA A 157 8.59 -24.25 8.56
C ALA A 157 8.56 -23.76 10.01
N THR A 158 8.93 -22.50 10.27
CA THR A 158 9.00 -21.95 11.63
C THR A 158 7.64 -21.55 12.18
N TYR A 159 6.80 -20.90 11.37
CA TYR A 159 5.61 -20.21 11.88
C TYR A 159 4.28 -20.87 11.52
N TRP A 160 4.26 -21.81 10.54
CA TRP A 160 3.04 -22.45 10.08
C TRP A 160 3.01 -23.97 10.33
N GLU A 161 4.13 -24.65 10.15
CA GLU A 161 4.21 -26.08 10.39
C GLU A 161 3.99 -26.43 11.88
N ASN A 162 3.39 -27.60 12.14
CA ASN A 162 3.04 -28.06 13.48
C ASN A 162 2.09 -27.11 14.26
N LYS A 163 1.26 -26.33 13.52
CA LYS A 163 0.20 -25.52 14.10
C LYS A 163 -1.15 -26.03 13.59
N ASP A 164 -2.08 -26.22 14.53
CA ASP A 164 -3.47 -26.56 14.18
C ASP A 164 -4.25 -25.34 13.68
N MET A 165 -3.88 -24.16 14.18
CA MET A 165 -4.54 -22.91 13.91
C MET A 165 -3.54 -21.77 13.81
N VAL A 166 -3.79 -20.83 12.86
CA VAL A 166 -3.00 -19.61 12.71
C VAL A 166 -3.89 -18.41 12.45
N LEU A 167 -3.38 -17.22 12.77
CA LEU A 167 -3.90 -15.94 12.35
C LEU A 167 -3.15 -15.50 11.09
N VAL A 168 -3.82 -15.49 9.94
CA VAL A 168 -3.15 -15.29 8.64
C VAL A 168 -2.59 -13.89 8.50
N PHE A 169 -3.36 -12.84 8.84
CA PHE A 169 -2.94 -11.46 8.60
C PHE A 169 -1.67 -11.06 9.38
N PRO A 170 -1.56 -11.32 10.69
CA PRO A 170 -0.31 -11.07 11.41
C PRO A 170 0.89 -11.84 10.83
N LEU A 171 0.71 -13.11 10.46
CA LEU A 171 1.77 -13.91 9.84
C LEU A 171 2.12 -13.40 8.44
N ALA A 172 1.16 -13.04 7.60
CA ALA A 172 1.43 -12.46 6.30
C ALA A 172 2.21 -11.13 6.42
N LYS A 173 1.89 -10.31 7.43
CA LYS A 173 2.64 -9.08 7.74
C LYS A 173 4.08 -9.39 8.11
N HIS A 174 4.29 -10.28 9.04
CA HIS A 174 5.63 -10.67 9.48
C HIS A 174 6.46 -11.26 8.32
N TYR A 175 5.86 -12.15 7.51
CA TYR A 175 6.50 -12.70 6.31
C TYR A 175 6.95 -11.61 5.32
N THR A 176 6.04 -10.73 4.94
CA THR A 176 6.34 -9.68 3.95
C THR A 176 7.37 -8.69 4.47
N PHE A 177 7.40 -8.45 5.78
CA PHE A 177 8.37 -7.61 6.45
C PHE A 177 9.77 -8.24 6.47
N LEU A 178 9.91 -9.49 6.95
CA LEU A 178 11.20 -10.20 6.96
C LEU A 178 11.78 -10.30 5.55
N LEU A 179 10.94 -10.64 4.58
CA LEU A 179 11.36 -10.71 3.19
C LEU A 179 11.80 -9.33 2.64
N ALA A 180 11.15 -8.24 3.07
CA ALA A 180 11.58 -6.89 2.71
C ALA A 180 12.94 -6.55 3.33
N CYS A 181 13.14 -6.81 4.62
CA CYS A 181 14.41 -6.60 5.32
C CYS A 181 15.56 -7.37 4.64
N ARG A 182 15.29 -8.62 4.26
CA ARG A 182 16.27 -9.47 3.59
C ARG A 182 16.67 -8.95 2.21
N LEU A 183 15.68 -8.58 1.38
CA LEU A 183 15.91 -8.14 0.00
C LEU A 183 16.43 -6.70 -0.10
N LEU A 184 16.01 -5.84 0.81
CA LEU A 184 16.42 -4.43 0.78
C LEU A 184 17.79 -4.20 1.42
N MET A 185 18.12 -4.95 2.48
CA MET A 185 19.26 -4.65 3.35
C MET A 185 20.05 -5.88 3.80
N SER A 186 19.72 -7.09 3.31
CA SER A 186 20.32 -8.36 3.74
C SER A 186 20.29 -8.58 5.27
N ILE A 187 19.24 -8.09 5.94
CA ILE A 187 19.07 -8.32 7.39
C ILE A 187 18.59 -9.75 7.60
N GLU A 188 19.39 -10.54 8.33
CA GLU A 188 19.10 -11.93 8.71
C GLU A 188 18.74 -12.05 10.18
N ASP A 189 19.28 -11.17 11.03
CA ASP A 189 19.03 -11.20 12.47
C ASP A 189 17.57 -10.84 12.79
N PRO A 190 16.79 -11.78 13.37
CA PRO A 190 15.41 -11.52 13.76
C PRO A 190 15.26 -10.39 14.77
N ASN A 191 16.25 -10.17 15.64
CA ASN A 191 16.20 -9.10 16.64
C ASN A 191 16.32 -7.75 15.97
N LEU A 192 17.23 -7.60 15.02
CA LEU A 192 17.37 -6.36 14.24
C LEU A 192 16.12 -6.09 13.39
N ALA A 193 15.54 -7.12 12.79
CA ALA A 193 14.28 -7.00 12.08
C ALA A 193 13.14 -6.54 13.00
N ALA A 194 13.00 -7.13 14.20
CA ALA A 194 11.96 -6.79 15.17
C ALA A 194 12.04 -5.35 15.67
N ILE A 195 13.25 -4.76 15.76
CA ILE A 195 13.46 -3.35 16.12
C ILE A 195 12.75 -2.41 15.13
N LEU A 196 12.69 -2.77 13.85
CA LEU A 196 12.05 -1.96 12.80
C LEU A 196 10.55 -2.28 12.63
N GLU A 197 10.12 -3.52 12.86
CA GLU A 197 8.75 -3.99 12.55
C GLU A 197 7.68 -3.30 13.42
N LYS A 198 7.88 -3.27 14.72
CA LYS A 198 6.90 -2.70 15.66
C LYS A 198 6.68 -1.20 15.45
N PRO A 199 7.71 -0.35 15.30
CA PRO A 199 7.55 1.06 14.95
C PRO A 199 6.86 1.26 13.58
N LEU A 200 7.15 0.42 12.57
CA LEU A 200 6.53 0.51 11.25
C LEU A 200 5.00 0.40 11.32
N GLY A 201 4.48 -0.44 12.21
CA GLY A 201 3.04 -0.55 12.46
C GLY A 201 2.40 0.74 12.99
N PHE A 202 3.12 1.59 13.72
CA PHE A 202 2.63 2.92 14.15
C PHE A 202 2.64 3.92 13.00
N VAL A 203 3.65 3.88 12.13
CA VAL A 203 3.76 4.73 10.93
C VAL A 203 2.51 4.61 10.07
N LEU A 204 2.11 3.39 9.74
CA LEU A 204 0.96 3.13 8.88
C LEU A 204 -0.37 3.56 9.50
N LYS A 205 -0.55 3.34 10.80
CA LYS A 205 -1.75 3.80 11.53
C LYS A 205 -1.87 5.33 11.57
N GLY A 206 -0.74 6.04 11.67
CA GLY A 206 -0.72 7.50 11.70
C GLY A 206 -0.85 8.17 10.33
N ALA A 207 -0.43 7.49 9.26
CA ALA A 207 -0.38 8.04 7.91
C ALA A 207 -1.75 8.55 7.41
N PHE A 208 -2.84 7.86 7.76
CA PHE A 208 -4.21 8.20 7.39
C PHE A 208 -5.06 8.55 8.62
N SER A 209 -4.44 9.04 9.68
CA SER A 209 -5.16 9.53 10.86
C SER A 209 -5.53 11.00 10.72
N VAL A 210 -6.40 11.47 11.62
CA VAL A 210 -6.67 12.91 11.75
C VAL A 210 -5.34 13.62 12.05
N PRO A 211 -5.00 14.72 11.34
CA PRO A 211 -3.69 15.38 11.44
C PRO A 211 -3.54 16.21 12.72
N ILE A 212 -3.68 15.58 13.88
CA ILE A 212 -3.51 16.18 15.21
C ILE A 212 -2.25 15.62 15.85
N ASP A 213 -1.24 16.47 16.02
CA ASP A 213 0.04 16.11 16.66
C ASP A 213 0.03 16.51 18.14
N LEU A 214 -0.63 15.70 18.96
CA LEU A 214 -0.62 15.81 20.42
C LEU A 214 -0.11 14.49 21.03
N PRO A 215 0.53 14.52 22.22
CA PRO A 215 1.00 13.30 22.87
C PRO A 215 -0.07 12.22 22.95
N GLY A 216 0.25 11.02 22.46
CA GLY A 216 -0.65 9.87 22.47
C GLY A 216 -1.54 9.73 21.25
N THR A 217 -1.67 10.73 20.37
CA THR A 217 -2.41 10.60 19.12
C THR A 217 -1.73 9.66 18.13
N PRO A 218 -2.48 9.07 17.18
CA PRO A 218 -1.87 8.20 16.16
C PRO A 218 -0.79 8.89 15.33
N LEU A 219 -1.00 10.17 14.95
CA LEU A 219 0.00 10.96 14.21
C LEU A 219 1.27 11.18 15.03
N ASN A 220 1.18 11.59 16.31
CA ASN A 220 2.35 11.79 17.16
C ASN A 220 3.17 10.51 17.36
N ARG A 221 2.48 9.36 17.54
CA ARG A 221 3.15 8.06 17.63
C ARG A 221 3.87 7.70 16.34
N ALA A 222 3.26 7.98 15.20
CA ALA A 222 3.85 7.72 13.89
C ALA A 222 5.08 8.59 13.60
N ILE A 223 5.05 9.88 13.97
CA ILE A 223 6.20 10.80 13.84
C ILE A 223 7.39 10.29 14.66
N LYS A 224 7.15 9.90 15.93
CA LYS A 224 8.19 9.33 16.78
C LYS A 224 8.74 8.02 16.22
N ALA A 225 7.87 7.15 15.73
CA ALA A 225 8.24 5.88 15.11
C ALA A 225 9.06 6.09 13.82
N SER A 226 8.66 7.03 12.96
CA SER A 226 9.40 7.39 11.75
C SER A 226 10.81 7.87 12.08
N SER A 227 10.94 8.81 13.01
CA SER A 227 12.24 9.33 13.44
C SER A 227 13.14 8.23 14.05
N PHE A 228 12.56 7.29 14.77
CA PHE A 228 13.28 6.14 15.30
C PHE A 228 13.77 5.24 14.17
N ILE A 229 12.90 4.82 13.24
CA ILE A 229 13.28 3.98 12.11
C ILE A 229 14.37 4.62 11.27
N GLN A 230 14.28 5.93 11.01
CA GLN A 230 15.31 6.65 10.23
C GLN A 230 16.68 6.61 10.92
N LYS A 231 16.74 6.75 12.25
CA LYS A 231 17.99 6.62 13.01
C LYS A 231 18.58 5.22 12.90
N GLU A 232 17.78 4.18 13.06
CA GLU A 232 18.23 2.79 12.91
C GLU A 232 18.70 2.50 11.48
N LEU A 233 18.00 3.00 10.46
CA LEU A 233 18.43 2.87 9.07
C LEU A 233 19.78 3.54 8.83
N LEU A 234 20.04 4.71 9.40
CA LEU A 234 21.34 5.36 9.30
C LEU A 234 22.48 4.53 9.93
N VAL A 235 22.21 3.84 11.05
CA VAL A 235 23.18 2.92 11.66
C VAL A 235 23.49 1.76 10.69
N ILE A 236 22.47 1.15 10.13
CA ILE A 236 22.60 0.04 9.16
C ILE A 236 23.37 0.50 7.91
N ILE A 237 23.04 1.68 7.39
CA ILE A 237 23.70 2.26 6.20
C ILE A 237 25.18 2.49 6.45
N ARG A 238 25.55 3.07 7.59
CA ARG A 238 26.95 3.33 7.96
C ARG A 238 27.74 2.05 8.13
N GLN A 239 27.13 1.04 8.77
CA GLN A 239 27.78 -0.27 8.89
C GLN A 239 28.02 -0.90 7.51
N ARG A 240 27.02 -0.88 6.63
CA ARG A 240 27.13 -1.42 5.27
C ARG A 240 28.22 -0.69 4.44
N LYS A 241 28.35 0.59 4.62
CA LYS A 241 29.41 1.38 3.96
C LYS A 241 30.81 0.93 4.39
N ILE A 242 30.97 0.62 5.68
CA ILE A 242 32.23 0.04 6.21
C ILE A 242 32.46 -1.35 5.63
N ASP A 243 31.41 -2.19 5.56
CA ASP A 243 31.51 -3.56 5.05
C ASP A 243 31.88 -3.60 3.57
N LEU A 244 31.31 -2.68 2.75
CA LEU A 244 31.67 -2.50 1.35
C LEU A 244 33.13 -2.06 1.20
N ALA A 245 33.58 -1.09 1.99
CA ALA A 245 34.97 -0.60 1.96
C ALA A 245 35.99 -1.69 2.35
N LYS A 246 35.60 -2.64 3.21
CA LYS A 246 36.43 -3.77 3.63
C LYS A 246 36.28 -5.01 2.74
N GLY A 247 35.46 -4.97 1.69
CA GLY A 247 35.18 -6.12 0.84
C GLY A 247 34.37 -7.23 1.53
N MET A 248 33.75 -6.95 2.67
CA MET A 248 32.88 -7.91 3.41
C MET A 248 31.45 -7.93 2.86
N ALA A 249 31.07 -6.96 2.06
CA ALA A 249 29.79 -6.88 1.38
C ALA A 249 29.96 -6.69 -0.13
N SER A 250 29.06 -7.27 -0.93
CA SER A 250 29.06 -7.07 -2.38
C SER A 250 28.18 -5.87 -2.77
N PRO A 251 28.61 -5.03 -3.75
CA PRO A 251 27.78 -3.94 -4.27
C PRO A 251 26.42 -4.35 -4.83
N THR A 252 26.28 -5.62 -5.21
CA THR A 252 25.06 -6.15 -5.86
C THR A 252 24.23 -7.07 -4.98
N GLN A 253 24.59 -7.25 -3.69
CA GLN A 253 23.91 -8.22 -2.82
C GLN A 253 22.49 -7.83 -2.42
N ASP A 254 22.20 -6.54 -2.33
CA ASP A 254 20.89 -5.99 -1.97
C ASP A 254 20.73 -4.54 -2.46
N ILE A 255 19.53 -4.00 -2.27
CA ILE A 255 19.20 -2.64 -2.71
C ILE A 255 20.04 -1.59 -1.97
N LEU A 256 20.30 -1.74 -0.67
CA LEU A 256 21.14 -0.82 0.10
C LEU A 256 22.55 -0.76 -0.46
N SER A 257 23.19 -1.91 -0.69
CA SER A 257 24.55 -2.00 -1.23
C SER A 257 24.64 -1.36 -2.61
N HIS A 258 23.63 -1.59 -3.45
CA HIS A 258 23.58 -0.96 -4.77
C HIS A 258 23.42 0.56 -4.69
N LEU A 259 22.54 1.08 -3.81
CA LEU A 259 22.36 2.53 -3.61
C LEU A 259 23.64 3.21 -3.12
N LEU A 260 24.43 2.53 -2.27
CA LEU A 260 25.72 3.03 -1.76
C LEU A 260 26.81 3.02 -2.81
N SER A 261 26.73 2.14 -3.80
CA SER A 261 27.75 1.94 -4.82
C SER A 261 27.47 2.65 -6.15
N THR A 262 26.29 3.25 -6.29
CA THR A 262 25.87 3.94 -7.52
C THR A 262 26.08 5.44 -7.40
N SER A 263 26.78 6.05 -8.35
CA SER A 263 26.89 7.50 -8.52
C SER A 263 25.92 8.03 -9.57
N ASP A 264 25.63 9.32 -9.52
CA ASP A 264 24.91 10.05 -10.57
C ASP A 264 25.81 10.29 -11.81
N ASP A 265 25.27 10.93 -12.84
CA ASP A 265 25.97 11.26 -14.08
C ASP A 265 27.17 12.24 -13.83
N ASN A 266 27.21 12.90 -12.69
CA ASN A 266 28.29 13.81 -12.26
C ASN A 266 29.32 13.13 -11.33
N GLY A 267 29.17 11.83 -11.06
CA GLY A 267 30.06 11.08 -10.16
C GLY A 267 29.74 11.23 -8.66
N ASN A 268 28.63 11.88 -8.27
CA ASN A 268 28.26 12.06 -6.87
C ASN A 268 27.51 10.84 -6.37
N PHE A 269 27.86 10.38 -5.16
CA PHE A 269 27.13 9.34 -4.45
C PHE A 269 25.95 9.94 -3.68
N MET A 270 24.89 9.13 -3.54
CA MET A 270 23.70 9.54 -2.80
C MET A 270 24.00 9.76 -1.31
N HIS A 271 23.43 10.81 -0.71
CA HIS A 271 23.61 11.10 0.71
C HIS A 271 22.95 10.03 1.58
N GLU A 272 23.54 9.71 2.75
CA GLU A 272 23.06 8.66 3.66
C GLU A 272 21.59 8.89 4.09
N THR A 273 21.19 10.14 4.31
CA THR A 273 19.81 10.51 4.66
C THR A 273 18.83 10.23 3.52
N ASP A 274 19.23 10.41 2.27
CA ASP A 274 18.37 10.14 1.11
C ASP A 274 18.22 8.64 0.87
N ILE A 275 19.29 7.88 1.12
CA ILE A 275 19.23 6.42 1.12
C ILE A 275 18.29 5.94 2.23
N ALA A 276 18.39 6.49 3.46
CA ALA A 276 17.51 6.14 4.56
C ALA A 276 16.04 6.43 4.24
N ASN A 277 15.74 7.59 3.66
CA ASN A 277 14.40 7.97 3.22
C ASN A 277 13.85 7.02 2.14
N LYS A 278 14.69 6.62 1.18
CA LYS A 278 14.29 5.66 0.13
C LYS A 278 14.02 4.27 0.71
N LEU A 279 14.89 3.77 1.58
CA LEU A 279 14.70 2.47 2.26
C LEU A 279 13.44 2.49 3.13
N PHE A 280 13.20 3.56 3.87
CA PHE A 280 11.99 3.72 4.67
C PHE A 280 10.74 3.67 3.79
N GLY A 281 10.71 4.40 2.69
CA GLY A 281 9.62 4.36 1.72
C GLY A 281 9.41 2.98 1.10
N LEU A 282 10.49 2.26 0.78
CA LEU A 282 10.44 0.89 0.25
C LEU A 282 9.94 -0.11 1.29
N LEU A 283 10.35 0.00 2.56
CA LEU A 283 9.84 -0.83 3.65
C LEU A 283 8.33 -0.66 3.82
N VAL A 284 7.87 0.59 3.90
CA VAL A 284 6.43 0.90 4.01
C VAL A 284 5.65 0.37 2.80
N GLY A 285 6.14 0.62 1.59
CA GLY A 285 5.45 0.23 0.36
C GLY A 285 5.41 -1.28 0.11
N SER A 286 6.41 -2.02 0.57
CA SER A 286 6.59 -3.45 0.29
C SER A 286 6.03 -4.40 1.35
N HIS A 287 5.41 -3.87 2.39
CA HIS A 287 4.98 -4.64 3.56
C HIS A 287 3.45 -4.84 3.60
N ASP A 288 2.69 -3.89 4.16
CA ASP A 288 1.27 -4.07 4.48
C ASP A 288 0.37 -4.33 3.26
N ASN A 289 0.63 -3.69 2.11
CA ASN A 289 -0.16 -3.91 0.90
C ASN A 289 -0.09 -5.37 0.43
N ILE A 290 1.12 -5.94 0.43
CA ILE A 290 1.33 -7.33 -0.01
C ILE A 290 0.74 -8.30 1.01
N ALA A 291 0.89 -8.03 2.30
CA ALA A 291 0.28 -8.82 3.37
C ALA A 291 -1.25 -8.86 3.27
N SER A 292 -1.87 -7.72 2.96
CA SER A 292 -3.31 -7.64 2.69
C SER A 292 -3.71 -8.56 1.54
N VAL A 293 -3.01 -8.50 0.40
CA VAL A 293 -3.30 -9.37 -0.76
C VAL A 293 -3.09 -10.85 -0.42
N CYS A 294 -1.98 -11.22 0.22
CA CYS A 294 -1.73 -12.60 0.65
C CYS A 294 -2.86 -13.13 1.54
N THR A 295 -3.31 -12.30 2.49
CA THR A 295 -4.41 -12.65 3.40
C THR A 295 -5.73 -12.82 2.66
N SER A 296 -6.07 -11.90 1.76
CA SER A 296 -7.28 -12.01 0.95
C SER A 296 -7.22 -13.21 0.01
N VAL A 297 -6.05 -13.56 -0.55
CA VAL A 297 -5.88 -14.81 -1.32
C VAL A 297 -6.23 -16.03 -0.45
N VAL A 298 -5.70 -16.12 0.77
CA VAL A 298 -6.02 -17.22 1.70
C VAL A 298 -7.51 -17.29 1.99
N LYS A 299 -8.16 -16.14 2.21
CA LYS A 299 -9.61 -16.03 2.44
C LYS A 299 -10.40 -16.60 1.26
N TYR A 300 -10.13 -16.12 0.04
CA TYR A 300 -10.87 -16.54 -1.16
C TYR A 300 -10.62 -17.99 -1.53
N LEU A 301 -9.39 -18.49 -1.37
CA LEU A 301 -9.09 -19.90 -1.62
C LEU A 301 -9.79 -20.84 -0.64
N ALA A 302 -10.04 -20.40 0.61
CA ALA A 302 -10.86 -21.15 1.56
C ALA A 302 -12.35 -21.15 1.20
N GLU A 303 -12.85 -20.11 0.53
CA GLU A 303 -14.24 -19.95 0.14
C GLU A 303 -14.56 -20.62 -1.21
N LEU A 304 -13.55 -20.85 -2.05
CA LEU A 304 -13.69 -21.31 -3.43
C LEU A 304 -12.83 -22.58 -3.65
N PRO A 305 -13.33 -23.77 -3.24
CA PRO A 305 -12.56 -25.03 -3.30
C PRO A 305 -12.06 -25.39 -4.72
N GLU A 306 -12.83 -25.09 -5.76
CA GLU A 306 -12.44 -25.33 -7.15
C GLU A 306 -11.26 -24.45 -7.57
N VAL A 307 -11.26 -23.17 -7.13
CA VAL A 307 -10.15 -22.24 -7.39
C VAL A 307 -8.90 -22.68 -6.62
N TYR A 308 -9.07 -23.09 -5.35
CA TYR A 308 -7.99 -23.68 -4.56
C TYR A 308 -7.38 -24.87 -5.28
N GLN A 309 -8.20 -25.80 -5.78
CA GLN A 309 -7.74 -26.99 -6.47
C GLN A 309 -6.96 -26.63 -7.75
N GLY A 310 -7.42 -25.63 -8.50
CA GLY A 310 -6.71 -25.13 -9.68
C GLY A 310 -5.32 -24.59 -9.34
N VAL A 311 -5.21 -23.78 -8.29
CA VAL A 311 -3.92 -23.27 -7.79
C VAL A 311 -3.04 -24.40 -7.30
N PHE A 312 -3.57 -25.32 -6.48
CA PHE A 312 -2.84 -26.48 -5.96
C PHE A 312 -2.24 -27.34 -7.08
N GLN A 313 -3.01 -27.67 -8.12
CA GLN A 313 -2.54 -28.46 -9.25
C GLN A 313 -1.45 -27.73 -10.07
N GLU A 314 -1.56 -26.42 -10.24
CA GLU A 314 -0.50 -25.63 -10.89
C GLU A 314 0.79 -25.68 -10.05
N GLN A 315 0.71 -25.42 -8.77
CA GLN A 315 1.86 -25.39 -7.87
C GLN A 315 2.50 -26.77 -7.68
N LEU A 316 1.69 -27.82 -7.65
CA LEU A 316 2.16 -29.20 -7.54
C LEU A 316 2.93 -29.65 -8.83
N ARG A 317 2.44 -29.25 -10.00
CA ARG A 317 3.14 -29.53 -11.28
C ARG A 317 4.51 -28.86 -11.32
N ILE A 318 4.60 -27.61 -10.86
CA ILE A 318 5.88 -26.88 -10.77
C ILE A 318 6.81 -27.59 -9.79
N ALA A 319 6.33 -27.95 -8.59
CA ALA A 319 7.14 -28.63 -7.60
C ALA A 319 7.67 -30.00 -8.12
N LYS A 320 6.84 -30.79 -8.79
CA LYS A 320 7.23 -32.09 -9.36
C LYS A 320 8.22 -31.97 -10.52
N SER A 321 8.32 -30.83 -11.17
CA SER A 321 9.29 -30.61 -12.27
C SER A 321 10.69 -30.24 -11.76
N LYS A 322 10.89 -30.13 -10.42
CA LYS A 322 12.15 -29.74 -9.80
C LYS A 322 12.83 -30.91 -9.12
N ALA A 323 14.15 -30.89 -9.11
CA ALA A 323 14.94 -31.82 -8.32
C ALA A 323 14.77 -31.53 -6.81
N PRO A 324 14.97 -32.52 -5.93
CA PRO A 324 14.95 -32.29 -4.49
C PRO A 324 15.95 -31.20 -4.09
N GLY A 325 15.47 -30.20 -3.35
CA GLY A 325 16.29 -29.05 -2.90
C GLY A 325 16.52 -27.97 -3.94
N GLU A 326 16.05 -28.13 -5.17
CA GLU A 326 16.17 -27.10 -6.21
C GLU A 326 15.22 -25.93 -5.90
N LEU A 327 15.77 -24.69 -5.84
CA LEU A 327 15.01 -23.48 -5.54
C LEU A 327 14.17 -23.03 -6.75
N LEU A 328 13.08 -22.30 -6.49
CA LEU A 328 12.30 -21.62 -7.53
C LEU A 328 13.19 -20.68 -8.34
N ASN A 329 12.91 -20.62 -9.63
CA ASN A 329 13.57 -19.73 -10.57
C ASN A 329 12.55 -18.92 -11.39
N TRP A 330 13.05 -18.07 -12.31
CA TRP A 330 12.19 -17.21 -13.12
C TRP A 330 11.22 -17.98 -14.01
N GLU A 331 11.65 -19.11 -14.57
CA GLU A 331 10.81 -19.95 -15.44
C GLU A 331 9.63 -20.53 -14.65
N ASP A 332 9.86 -20.93 -13.40
CA ASP A 332 8.81 -21.44 -12.52
C ASP A 332 7.76 -20.37 -12.24
N ILE A 333 8.21 -19.15 -11.94
CA ILE A 333 7.32 -18.00 -11.75
C ILE A 333 6.49 -17.71 -13.01
N GLN A 334 7.08 -17.86 -14.20
CA GLN A 334 6.34 -17.67 -15.47
C GLN A 334 5.28 -18.76 -15.72
N LYS A 335 5.43 -19.93 -15.12
CA LYS A 335 4.43 -21.02 -15.16
C LYS A 335 3.25 -20.76 -14.22
N MET A 336 3.37 -19.92 -13.18
CA MET A 336 2.32 -19.61 -12.17
C MET A 336 1.25 -18.65 -12.72
N LYS A 337 0.70 -18.94 -13.88
CA LYS A 337 -0.26 -18.06 -14.57
C LYS A 337 -1.62 -18.04 -13.90
N TYR A 338 -2.14 -19.21 -13.55
CA TYR A 338 -3.44 -19.32 -12.89
C TYR A 338 -3.40 -18.70 -11.49
N SER A 339 -2.37 -19.00 -10.71
CA SER A 339 -2.16 -18.38 -9.40
C SER A 339 -2.10 -16.86 -9.47
N TRP A 340 -1.43 -16.30 -10.50
CA TRP A 340 -1.40 -14.85 -10.69
C TRP A 340 -2.76 -14.29 -11.09
N ASN A 341 -3.53 -14.96 -11.93
CA ASN A 341 -4.88 -14.55 -12.28
C ASN A 341 -5.80 -14.53 -11.05
N VAL A 342 -5.67 -15.53 -10.16
CA VAL A 342 -6.38 -15.55 -8.88
C VAL A 342 -5.99 -14.35 -8.02
N ALA A 343 -4.69 -14.05 -7.88
CA ALA A 343 -4.24 -12.87 -7.13
C ALA A 343 -4.77 -11.56 -7.75
N CYS A 344 -4.81 -11.45 -9.07
CA CYS A 344 -5.40 -10.31 -9.77
C CYS A 344 -6.89 -10.17 -9.48
N GLU A 345 -7.64 -11.26 -9.52
CA GLU A 345 -9.08 -11.25 -9.22
C GLU A 345 -9.34 -10.89 -7.75
N VAL A 346 -8.53 -11.39 -6.83
CA VAL A 346 -8.59 -11.00 -5.42
C VAL A 346 -8.34 -9.49 -5.26
N MET A 347 -7.29 -8.94 -5.90
CA MET A 347 -7.04 -7.50 -5.87
C MET A 347 -8.15 -6.69 -6.55
N ARG A 348 -8.89 -7.28 -7.48
CA ARG A 348 -10.07 -6.67 -8.08
C ARG A 348 -11.24 -6.59 -7.09
N LEU A 349 -11.50 -7.66 -6.36
CA LEU A 349 -12.63 -7.74 -5.41
C LEU A 349 -12.32 -7.03 -4.10
N GLU A 350 -11.08 -7.11 -3.65
CA GLU A 350 -10.65 -6.61 -2.35
C GLU A 350 -9.29 -5.88 -2.51
N SER A 351 -9.36 -4.68 -3.12
CA SER A 351 -8.14 -3.87 -3.32
C SER A 351 -7.53 -3.48 -1.98
N PRO A 352 -6.22 -3.68 -1.76
CA PRO A 352 -5.56 -3.24 -0.54
C PRO A 352 -5.66 -1.72 -0.33
N SER A 353 -5.63 -0.94 -1.42
CA SER A 353 -5.78 0.52 -1.37
C SER A 353 -6.97 0.95 -2.22
N PRO A 354 -7.99 1.61 -1.65
CA PRO A 354 -9.22 1.96 -2.36
C PRO A 354 -9.06 3.11 -3.35
N GLY A 355 -7.91 3.78 -3.40
CA GLY A 355 -7.72 4.92 -4.30
C GLY A 355 -6.36 5.59 -4.23
N THR A 356 -6.19 6.65 -4.99
CA THR A 356 -4.97 7.46 -5.04
C THR A 356 -5.31 8.95 -5.08
N PHE A 357 -4.40 9.77 -4.59
CA PHE A 357 -4.59 11.21 -4.49
C PHE A 357 -3.83 11.97 -5.57
N ARG A 358 -4.46 13.02 -6.11
CA ARG A 358 -3.86 13.97 -7.03
C ARG A 358 -4.22 15.39 -6.61
N GLU A 359 -3.41 16.34 -6.99
CA GLU A 359 -3.66 17.77 -6.88
C GLU A 359 -3.69 18.39 -8.28
N ALA A 360 -4.66 19.23 -8.55
CA ALA A 360 -4.75 19.98 -9.79
C ALA A 360 -3.66 21.08 -9.83
N LEU A 361 -2.86 21.09 -10.89
CA LEU A 361 -1.79 22.08 -11.08
C LEU A 361 -2.32 23.39 -11.65
N THR A 362 -3.43 23.34 -12.34
CA THR A 362 -4.12 24.46 -13.01
C THR A 362 -5.61 24.19 -13.00
N ASP A 363 -6.41 25.23 -13.29
CA ASP A 363 -7.82 25.05 -13.57
C ASP A 363 -8.00 24.28 -14.88
N PHE A 364 -8.91 23.31 -14.89
CA PHE A 364 -9.26 22.57 -16.10
C PHE A 364 -10.72 22.13 -16.11
N THR A 365 -11.24 21.80 -17.27
CA THR A 365 -12.61 21.29 -17.42
C THR A 365 -12.59 19.79 -17.69
N TYR A 366 -13.48 19.04 -17.00
CA TYR A 366 -13.71 17.62 -17.24
C TYR A 366 -15.21 17.31 -17.17
N ASN A 367 -15.75 16.66 -18.21
CA ASN A 367 -17.18 16.35 -18.35
C ASN A 367 -18.11 17.56 -18.12
N GLY A 368 -17.70 18.75 -18.58
CA GLY A 368 -18.46 19.98 -18.40
C GLY A 368 -18.32 20.64 -17.03
N PHE A 369 -17.59 20.03 -16.09
CA PHE A 369 -17.33 20.61 -14.78
C PHE A 369 -15.97 21.31 -14.73
N SER A 370 -15.93 22.48 -14.08
CA SER A 370 -14.68 23.19 -13.77
C SER A 370 -14.02 22.60 -12.55
N ILE A 371 -12.73 22.27 -12.66
CA ILE A 371 -11.90 21.73 -11.59
C ILE A 371 -10.85 22.77 -11.23
N PRO A 372 -10.99 23.49 -10.11
CA PRO A 372 -10.07 24.55 -9.71
C PRO A 372 -8.67 24.02 -9.40
N LYS A 373 -7.65 24.87 -9.61
CA LYS A 373 -6.29 24.64 -9.14
C LYS A 373 -6.26 24.35 -7.63
N GLY A 374 -5.43 23.39 -7.20
CA GLY A 374 -5.35 22.97 -5.80
C GLY A 374 -6.46 22.02 -5.35
N CYS A 375 -7.42 21.72 -6.23
CA CYS A 375 -8.44 20.71 -5.95
C CYS A 375 -7.81 19.33 -5.86
N LYS A 376 -8.10 18.63 -4.76
CA LYS A 376 -7.51 17.34 -4.43
C LYS A 376 -8.43 16.22 -4.85
N LYS A 377 -7.85 15.06 -5.18
CA LYS A 377 -8.57 13.94 -5.74
C LYS A 377 -8.39 12.68 -4.91
N PHE A 378 -9.49 11.95 -4.74
CA PHE A 378 -9.56 10.59 -4.26
C PHE A 378 -10.26 9.73 -5.32
N ASP A 379 -9.65 8.58 -5.72
CA ASP A 379 -10.21 7.70 -6.75
C ASP A 379 -10.40 6.27 -6.22
N PRO A 380 -11.65 5.87 -5.99
CA PRO A 380 -12.03 4.49 -5.72
C PRO A 380 -12.94 3.98 -6.82
N SER A 381 -12.44 3.64 -8.00
CA SER A 381 -13.33 3.10 -9.00
C SER A 381 -12.90 1.75 -9.55
N ARG A 382 -13.87 0.98 -9.95
CA ARG A 382 -13.78 -0.42 -10.28
C ARG A 382 -14.74 -0.90 -11.34
N PHE A 383 -14.53 -1.84 -11.92
CA PHE A 383 -14.52 -3.20 -12.38
C PHE A 383 -15.90 -3.77 -12.70
N GLU A 384 -16.28 -3.89 -13.98
CA GLU A 384 -17.30 -4.80 -14.47
C GLU A 384 -16.92 -5.24 -15.89
N GLY A 385 -17.02 -6.58 -16.18
CA GLY A 385 -16.95 -7.14 -17.54
C GLY A 385 -15.71 -7.93 -17.92
N SER A 386 -15.79 -8.69 -18.98
CA SER A 386 -14.84 -9.67 -19.53
C SER A 386 -13.49 -9.08 -19.93
N GLY A 387 -12.51 -9.23 -19.09
CA GLY A 387 -11.14 -8.72 -19.27
C GLY A 387 -11.07 -7.21 -19.21
N PRO A 388 -10.21 -6.63 -18.38
CA PRO A 388 -10.28 -5.20 -18.13
C PRO A 388 -9.76 -4.42 -19.34
N PRO A 389 -10.55 -3.54 -19.97
CA PRO A 389 -10.01 -2.58 -20.91
C PRO A 389 -8.93 -1.73 -20.21
N PRO A 390 -8.02 -1.10 -20.98
CA PRO A 390 -7.00 -0.25 -20.40
C PRO A 390 -7.60 0.76 -19.40
N TYR A 391 -7.01 0.85 -18.19
CA TYR A 391 -7.46 1.65 -17.06
C TYR A 391 -8.71 1.16 -16.29
N ALA A 392 -9.34 0.06 -16.70
CA ALA A 392 -10.43 -0.54 -15.93
C ALA A 392 -9.94 -1.35 -14.73
N TYR A 393 -8.76 -1.98 -14.85
CA TYR A 393 -8.07 -2.69 -13.78
C TYR A 393 -6.73 -2.02 -13.48
N ALA A 394 -6.66 -1.25 -12.41
CA ALA A 394 -5.48 -0.48 -12.03
C ALA A 394 -5.08 -0.67 -10.56
N PRO A 395 -4.91 -1.91 -10.05
CA PRO A 395 -4.54 -2.15 -8.65
C PRO A 395 -3.16 -1.57 -8.32
N PHE A 396 -2.33 -1.38 -9.33
CA PHE A 396 -1.01 -0.75 -9.24
C PHE A 396 -1.00 0.68 -9.79
N GLY A 397 -2.17 1.28 -10.02
CA GLY A 397 -2.29 2.58 -10.68
C GLY A 397 -1.93 2.53 -12.17
N GLY A 398 -1.67 3.70 -12.77
CA GLY A 398 -1.36 3.84 -14.19
C GLY A 398 -0.50 5.05 -14.50
N GLY A 399 -0.10 5.18 -15.78
CA GLY A 399 0.70 6.30 -16.27
C GLY A 399 2.11 6.37 -15.65
N PRO A 400 2.74 7.55 -15.68
CA PRO A 400 4.12 7.75 -15.18
C PRO A 400 4.31 7.41 -13.69
N ARG A 401 3.21 7.38 -12.92
CA ARG A 401 3.19 7.10 -11.48
C ARG A 401 2.67 5.70 -11.13
N MET A 402 2.58 4.80 -12.10
CA MET A 402 2.29 3.39 -11.83
C MET A 402 3.24 2.83 -10.77
N CYS A 403 2.75 1.93 -9.92
CA CYS A 403 3.55 1.32 -8.85
C CYS A 403 4.85 0.72 -9.40
N PRO A 404 6.02 1.16 -8.95
CA PRO A 404 7.28 0.59 -9.42
C PRO A 404 7.47 -0.85 -8.93
N GLY A 405 6.85 -1.20 -7.80
CA GLY A 405 6.94 -2.52 -7.16
C GLY A 405 5.98 -3.59 -7.67
N LYS A 406 5.32 -3.40 -8.82
CA LYS A 406 4.34 -4.36 -9.35
C LYS A 406 4.92 -5.78 -9.48
N GLU A 407 6.07 -5.92 -10.14
CA GLU A 407 6.72 -7.23 -10.32
C GLU A 407 7.25 -7.79 -8.99
N PHE A 408 7.79 -6.93 -8.14
CA PHE A 408 8.23 -7.32 -6.81
C PHE A 408 7.08 -7.87 -5.95
N ALA A 409 5.90 -7.22 -6.00
CA ALA A 409 4.69 -7.71 -5.35
C ALA A 409 4.23 -9.04 -5.95
N ARG A 410 4.25 -9.17 -7.30
CA ARG A 410 3.89 -10.41 -7.98
C ARG A 410 4.73 -11.59 -7.50
N LEU A 411 6.04 -11.43 -7.46
CA LEU A 411 6.95 -12.48 -7.00
C LEU A 411 6.67 -12.88 -5.55
N LYS A 412 6.56 -11.92 -4.64
CA LYS A 412 6.27 -12.20 -3.22
C LYS A 412 4.97 -12.94 -3.01
N ILE A 413 3.90 -12.54 -3.71
CA ILE A 413 2.58 -13.19 -3.62
C ILE A 413 2.65 -14.60 -4.17
N LEU A 414 3.28 -14.81 -5.33
CA LEU A 414 3.36 -16.13 -5.96
C LEU A 414 4.21 -17.11 -5.14
N VAL A 415 5.35 -16.67 -4.60
CA VAL A 415 6.18 -17.49 -3.70
C VAL A 415 5.43 -17.84 -2.43
N PHE A 416 4.71 -16.88 -1.82
CA PHE A 416 3.84 -17.15 -0.68
C PHE A 416 2.78 -18.21 -0.99
N MET A 417 2.08 -18.06 -2.11
CA MET A 417 1.05 -19.02 -2.56
C MET A 417 1.65 -20.42 -2.80
N HIS A 418 2.82 -20.51 -3.44
CA HIS A 418 3.53 -21.75 -3.69
C HIS A 418 3.80 -22.52 -2.39
N HIS A 419 4.38 -21.86 -1.41
CA HIS A 419 4.70 -22.50 -0.13
C HIS A 419 3.47 -22.87 0.69
N LEU A 420 2.42 -22.03 0.66
CA LEU A 420 1.20 -22.27 1.42
C LEU A 420 0.42 -23.46 0.89
N VAL A 421 0.05 -23.43 -0.41
CA VAL A 421 -0.86 -24.44 -0.97
C VAL A 421 -0.21 -25.81 -1.12
N LYS A 422 1.12 -25.90 -1.25
CA LYS A 422 1.85 -27.18 -1.26
C LYS A 422 1.88 -27.87 0.11
N ARG A 423 1.80 -27.09 1.18
CA ARG A 423 1.90 -27.62 2.55
C ARG A 423 0.55 -27.90 3.18
N PHE A 424 -0.44 -27.05 2.89
CA PHE A 424 -1.68 -27.05 3.64
C PHE A 424 -2.92 -26.92 2.76
N ARG A 425 -3.97 -27.60 3.19
CA ARG A 425 -5.36 -27.19 3.02
C ARG A 425 -5.79 -26.47 4.29
N TRP A 426 -6.79 -25.62 4.22
CA TRP A 426 -7.28 -24.87 5.39
C TRP A 426 -8.75 -24.54 5.30
N GLU A 427 -9.33 -24.22 6.46
CA GLU A 427 -10.69 -23.78 6.63
C GLU A 427 -10.75 -22.54 7.51
N LYS A 428 -11.65 -21.61 7.20
CA LYS A 428 -11.87 -20.43 8.04
C LYS A 428 -12.56 -20.82 9.34
N LEU A 429 -12.08 -20.31 10.47
CA LEU A 429 -12.71 -20.51 11.77
C LEU A 429 -13.85 -19.50 12.02
N ILE A 430 -13.85 -18.38 11.34
CA ILE A 430 -14.91 -17.37 11.38
C ILE A 430 -15.50 -17.22 9.98
N PRO A 431 -16.61 -17.94 9.67
CA PRO A 431 -17.33 -17.73 8.43
C PRO A 431 -17.86 -16.30 8.33
N GLY A 432 -17.65 -15.62 7.17
CA GLY A 432 -18.15 -14.27 6.96
C GLY A 432 -17.41 -13.18 7.75
N GLU A 433 -16.16 -13.44 8.20
CA GLU A 433 -15.34 -12.39 8.82
C GLU A 433 -15.23 -11.17 7.89
N LYS A 434 -15.49 -10.00 8.47
CA LYS A 434 -15.50 -8.74 7.73
C LYS A 434 -14.09 -8.29 7.39
N THR A 435 -13.92 -7.78 6.18
CA THR A 435 -12.75 -7.00 5.79
C THR A 435 -12.99 -5.54 6.16
N VAL A 436 -12.12 -4.96 6.97
CA VAL A 436 -12.15 -3.55 7.37
C VAL A 436 -10.99 -2.79 6.73
N TYR A 437 -11.16 -1.48 6.53
CA TYR A 437 -10.12 -0.62 5.94
C TYR A 437 -9.56 0.33 7.01
N THR A 438 -8.34 0.01 7.51
CA THR A 438 -7.68 0.77 8.59
C THR A 438 -6.14 0.92 8.39
N PRO A 439 -5.62 1.67 7.43
CA PRO A 439 -6.22 2.25 6.23
C PRO A 439 -6.36 1.25 5.07
N LEU A 440 -5.65 0.14 5.10
CA LEU A 440 -5.65 -0.91 4.08
C LEU A 440 -6.70 -1.98 4.41
N ALA A 441 -7.09 -2.74 3.39
CA ALA A 441 -7.97 -3.88 3.55
C ALA A 441 -7.35 -4.94 4.47
N ASN A 442 -8.04 -5.29 5.55
CA ASN A 442 -7.60 -6.36 6.44
C ASN A 442 -8.79 -7.02 7.15
N PRO A 443 -8.72 -8.30 7.48
CA PRO A 443 -9.76 -8.98 8.24
C PRO A 443 -9.81 -8.47 9.69
N GLU A 444 -11.02 -8.23 10.20
CA GLU A 444 -11.24 -7.61 11.53
C GLU A 444 -10.59 -8.40 12.67
N LYS A 445 -10.58 -9.73 12.58
CA LYS A 445 -10.01 -10.66 13.57
C LYS A 445 -8.70 -11.31 13.12
N GLY A 446 -8.15 -10.90 11.98
CA GLY A 446 -6.86 -11.38 11.49
C GLY A 446 -6.92 -12.67 10.68
N LEU A 447 -8.08 -13.09 10.23
CA LEU A 447 -8.37 -14.32 9.50
C LEU A 447 -7.84 -15.58 10.21
N PRO A 448 -8.49 -16.02 11.30
CA PRO A 448 -8.15 -17.29 11.93
C PRO A 448 -8.57 -18.46 11.02
N ILE A 449 -7.60 -19.35 10.73
CA ILE A 449 -7.83 -20.57 9.94
C ILE A 449 -7.33 -21.79 10.68
N ARG A 450 -7.95 -22.95 10.41
CA ARG A 450 -7.45 -24.26 10.79
C ARG A 450 -6.67 -24.84 9.63
N LEU A 451 -5.49 -25.39 9.93
CA LEU A 451 -4.58 -25.98 8.96
C LEU A 451 -4.74 -27.49 8.91
N PHE A 452 -4.67 -28.05 7.70
CA PHE A 452 -4.62 -29.49 7.44
C PHE A 452 -3.39 -29.73 6.55
N PRO A 453 -2.30 -30.26 7.10
CA PRO A 453 -1.11 -30.60 6.32
C PRO A 453 -1.47 -31.60 5.19
N HIS A 454 -0.86 -31.43 4.04
CA HIS A 454 -0.90 -32.49 3.03
C HIS A 454 -0.02 -33.65 3.48
N GLU A 455 -0.43 -34.88 3.21
CA GLU A 455 0.43 -36.03 3.39
C GLU A 455 1.71 -35.85 2.57
N ALA A 456 2.87 -36.13 3.20
CA ALA A 456 4.15 -36.04 2.52
C ALA A 456 4.15 -36.98 1.32
N SER A 457 4.08 -36.39 0.10
CA SER A 457 4.11 -37.14 -1.17
C SER A 457 5.53 -37.28 -1.68
#